data_bc2a1411be95ba68406e59b5c7c2ceb4
#
_entry.id   bc2a1411be95ba68406e59b5c7c2ceb4
#
_cell.length_a   1.000
_cell.length_b   1.000
_cell.length_c   1.000
_cell.angle_alpha   90.00
_cell.angle_beta   90.00
_cell.angle_gamma   90.00
#
_symmetry.space_group_name_H-M   'P 1'
#
loop_
_entity.id
_entity.type
_entity.pdbx_description
1 polymer ?
#
loop_
_entity_poly.entity_id
_entity_poly.type
_entity_poly.pdbx_seq_one_letter_code
_entity_poly.pdbx_strand_id
1 'polypeptide(L)'
;MRRISIALVSAGLVCCALPAFAGSASDFDKTCAPCKDFDQYANGGWAARTKMPPGYTNYGAFDELYDRNEAVLRKILEKVAADTKAAAGSDRARLRDYYSSCMDSAGAEKAGGTPIAGLLADVDGMVRPADQRARIW
;
A
#
# COMPACT_ATOMS: atom_id res chain seq x y z
N MET A 1 38.70 -31.32 49.83
CA MET A 1 39.17 -30.41 48.80
C MET A 1 38.26 -30.53 47.58
N ARG A 2 37.31 -29.61 47.42
CA ARG A 2 36.31 -29.62 46.35
C ARG A 2 36.84 -28.71 45.21
N ARG A 3 37.09 -29.30 44.04
CA ARG A 3 37.50 -28.55 42.84
C ARG A 3 36.25 -27.94 42.20
N ILE A 4 36.18 -26.61 42.16
CA ILE A 4 35.14 -25.88 41.48
C ILE A 4 35.63 -25.70 40.02
N SER A 5 34.97 -26.40 39.09
CA SER A 5 35.17 -26.20 37.66
C SER A 5 34.38 -24.99 37.20
N ILE A 6 35.06 -23.92 36.84
CA ILE A 6 34.44 -22.72 36.26
C ILE A 6 34.26 -23.01 34.75
N ALA A 7 33.02 -23.25 34.36
CA ALA A 7 32.64 -23.33 32.95
C ALA A 7 32.52 -21.89 32.38
N LEU A 8 33.45 -21.51 31.52
CA LEU A 8 33.37 -20.30 30.73
C LEU A 8 32.24 -20.44 29.69
N VAL A 9 31.11 -19.81 29.95
CA VAL A 9 30.05 -19.62 28.98
C VAL A 9 30.47 -18.45 28.06
N SER A 10 31.02 -18.77 26.92
CA SER A 10 31.23 -17.77 25.83
C SER A 10 29.87 -17.44 25.21
N ALA A 11 29.29 -16.33 25.64
CA ALA A 11 28.12 -15.73 25.00
C ALA A 11 28.55 -15.23 23.61
N GLY A 12 28.25 -16.03 22.58
CA GLY A 12 28.38 -15.63 21.21
C GLY A 12 27.43 -14.47 20.91
N LEU A 13 28.00 -13.30 20.68
CA LEU A 13 27.29 -12.11 20.22
C LEU A 13 26.83 -12.41 18.78
N VAL A 14 25.59 -12.92 18.64
CA VAL A 14 24.92 -13.01 17.33
C VAL A 14 24.59 -11.58 16.94
N CYS A 15 25.49 -10.96 16.17
CA CYS A 15 25.22 -9.71 15.49
C CYS A 15 24.15 -10.00 14.43
N CYS A 16 22.87 -9.81 14.77
CA CYS A 16 21.79 -9.75 13.79
C CYS A 16 22.10 -8.56 12.86
N ALA A 17 22.74 -8.86 11.74
CA ALA A 17 22.83 -7.93 10.63
C ALA A 17 21.39 -7.69 10.15
N LEU A 18 20.75 -6.65 10.69
CA LEU A 18 19.56 -6.07 10.08
C LEU A 18 19.94 -5.73 8.65
N PRO A 19 19.17 -6.16 7.63
CA PRO A 19 19.39 -5.67 6.30
C PRO A 19 19.20 -4.15 6.37
N ALA A 20 20.31 -3.41 6.36
CA ALA A 20 20.26 -2.00 6.14
C ALA A 20 19.49 -1.83 4.81
N PHE A 21 18.46 -1.01 4.82
CA PHE A 21 17.80 -0.50 3.62
C PHE A 21 18.77 0.45 2.90
N ALA A 22 19.89 -0.09 2.49
CA ALA A 22 20.75 0.52 1.47
C ALA A 22 20.18 0.04 0.13
N GLY A 23 20.10 0.92 -0.85
CA GLY A 23 19.66 0.60 -2.18
C GLY A 23 20.27 -0.73 -2.67
N SER A 24 19.55 -1.45 -3.50
CA SER A 24 20.01 -2.75 -3.98
C SER A 24 21.38 -2.60 -4.66
N ALA A 25 22.29 -3.53 -4.42
CA ALA A 25 23.59 -3.54 -5.12
C ALA A 25 23.45 -3.52 -6.66
N SER A 26 22.29 -3.91 -7.17
CA SER A 26 21.91 -3.85 -8.58
C SER A 26 21.53 -2.46 -9.07
N ASP A 27 21.35 -1.48 -8.16
CA ASP A 27 21.00 -0.11 -8.53
C ASP A 27 22.21 0.67 -9.04
N PHE A 28 23.41 0.24 -8.67
CA PHE A 28 24.65 0.86 -9.09
C PHE A 28 25.03 0.49 -10.53
N ASP A 29 25.41 1.51 -11.30
CA ASP A 29 26.11 1.32 -12.59
C ASP A 29 27.62 1.34 -12.34
N LYS A 30 28.20 0.15 -12.20
CA LYS A 30 29.65 -0.02 -11.97
C LYS A 30 30.52 0.28 -13.20
N THR A 31 29.91 0.55 -14.35
CA THR A 31 30.63 0.95 -15.57
C THR A 31 30.95 2.44 -15.59
N CYS A 32 30.25 3.23 -14.78
CA CYS A 32 30.50 4.65 -14.57
C CYS A 32 31.35 4.89 -13.31
N ALA A 33 32.41 5.68 -13.42
CA ALA A 33 33.19 6.07 -12.25
C ALA A 33 32.41 7.11 -11.40
N PRO A 34 32.32 6.94 -10.05
CA PRO A 34 31.52 7.82 -9.22
C PRO A 34 32.00 9.29 -9.20
N CYS A 35 33.29 9.51 -9.48
CA CYS A 35 33.86 10.86 -9.59
C CYS A 35 33.56 11.53 -10.93
N LYS A 36 33.09 10.77 -11.94
CA LYS A 36 32.72 11.30 -13.25
C LYS A 36 31.25 11.70 -13.31
N ASP A 37 30.38 10.82 -12.86
CA ASP A 37 28.94 11.03 -12.76
C ASP A 37 28.41 10.19 -11.60
N PHE A 38 28.17 10.84 -10.47
CA PHE A 38 27.72 10.16 -9.26
C PHE A 38 26.26 9.66 -9.39
N ASP A 39 25.40 10.41 -10.07
CA ASP A 39 24.00 10.00 -10.25
C ASP A 39 23.92 8.74 -11.14
N GLN A 40 24.62 8.75 -12.27
CA GLN A 40 24.72 7.57 -13.12
C GLN A 40 25.32 6.36 -12.37
N TYR A 41 26.39 6.59 -11.59
CA TYR A 41 26.96 5.50 -10.78
C TYR A 41 25.97 4.94 -9.77
N ALA A 42 25.25 5.80 -9.03
CA ALA A 42 24.41 5.39 -7.93
C ALA A 42 23.06 4.81 -8.39
N ASN A 43 22.49 5.32 -9.48
CA ASN A 43 21.13 5.05 -9.90
C ASN A 43 21.02 4.40 -11.30
N GLY A 44 22.09 4.37 -12.07
CA GLY A 44 22.06 3.95 -13.47
C GLY A 44 21.59 2.51 -13.67
N GLY A 45 21.94 1.60 -12.77
CA GLY A 45 21.44 0.23 -12.80
C GLY A 45 19.93 0.14 -12.56
N TRP A 46 19.39 0.94 -11.65
CA TRP A 46 17.94 1.05 -11.44
C TRP A 46 17.25 1.65 -12.67
N ALA A 47 17.74 2.78 -13.18
CA ALA A 47 17.18 3.46 -14.34
C ALA A 47 17.15 2.58 -15.61
N ALA A 48 18.19 1.77 -15.82
CA ALA A 48 18.28 0.88 -16.97
C ALA A 48 17.21 -0.24 -16.97
N ARG A 49 16.80 -0.74 -15.79
CA ARG A 49 15.81 -1.82 -15.67
C ARG A 49 14.39 -1.34 -15.41
N THR A 50 14.21 -0.10 -14.93
CA THR A 50 12.91 0.43 -14.53
C THR A 50 12.31 1.23 -15.67
N LYS A 51 11.10 0.84 -16.09
CA LYS A 51 10.32 1.59 -17.07
C LYS A 51 9.24 2.36 -16.33
N MET A 52 9.08 3.64 -16.64
CA MET A 52 8.01 4.45 -16.09
C MET A 52 6.64 3.88 -16.53
N PRO A 53 5.75 3.55 -15.59
CA PRO A 53 4.42 3.03 -15.91
C PRO A 53 3.56 4.12 -16.60
N PRO A 54 2.56 3.72 -17.42
CA PRO A 54 1.61 4.66 -17.99
C PRO A 54 0.88 5.46 -16.91
N GLY A 55 0.71 6.75 -17.12
CA GLY A 55 0.01 7.66 -16.21
C GLY A 55 0.91 8.37 -15.21
N TYR A 56 2.19 7.98 -15.08
CA TYR A 56 3.16 8.71 -14.28
C TYR A 56 3.83 9.80 -15.13
N THR A 57 4.08 10.96 -14.51
CA THR A 57 4.90 12.05 -15.10
C THR A 57 6.35 11.98 -14.65
N ASN A 58 6.59 11.37 -13.50
CA ASN A 58 7.89 11.00 -12.96
C ASN A 58 7.72 9.64 -12.25
N TYR A 59 8.81 8.89 -12.09
CA TYR A 59 8.79 7.61 -11.41
C TYR A 59 10.13 7.37 -10.74
N GLY A 60 10.11 7.07 -9.45
CA GLY A 60 11.30 6.86 -8.64
C GLY A 60 11.13 5.71 -7.64
N ALA A 61 12.13 5.53 -6.79
CA ALA A 61 12.14 4.45 -5.81
C ALA A 61 10.94 4.51 -4.82
N PHE A 62 10.46 5.71 -4.51
CA PHE A 62 9.28 5.87 -3.65
C PHE A 62 7.99 5.47 -4.34
N ASP A 63 7.86 5.76 -5.65
CA ASP A 63 6.71 5.35 -6.44
C ASP A 63 6.70 3.82 -6.59
N GLU A 64 7.85 3.20 -6.85
CA GLU A 64 8.00 1.74 -6.87
C GLU A 64 7.61 1.10 -5.53
N LEU A 65 8.01 1.72 -4.40
CA LEU A 65 7.61 1.25 -3.07
C LEU A 65 6.10 1.39 -2.85
N TYR A 66 5.52 2.50 -3.28
CA TYR A 66 4.09 2.75 -3.20
C TYR A 66 3.31 1.68 -4.00
N ASP A 67 3.65 1.46 -5.25
CA ASP A 67 3.02 0.46 -6.12
C ASP A 67 3.11 -0.95 -5.51
N ARG A 68 4.27 -1.28 -4.94
CA ARG A 68 4.47 -2.55 -4.23
C ARG A 68 3.57 -2.69 -3.02
N ASN A 69 3.45 -1.63 -2.21
CA ASN A 69 2.58 -1.62 -1.04
C ASN A 69 1.10 -1.74 -1.45
N GLU A 70 0.66 -1.04 -2.49
CA GLU A 70 -0.68 -1.20 -3.04
C GLU A 70 -0.95 -2.64 -3.48
N ALA A 71 -0.02 -3.25 -4.20
CA ALA A 71 -0.16 -4.64 -4.63
C ALA A 71 -0.26 -5.62 -3.45
N VAL A 72 0.48 -5.38 -2.37
CA VAL A 72 0.41 -6.18 -1.14
C VAL A 72 -0.95 -5.99 -0.45
N LEU A 73 -1.38 -4.73 -0.27
CA LEU A 73 -2.67 -4.41 0.35
C LEU A 73 -3.83 -5.00 -0.44
N ARG A 74 -3.81 -4.90 -1.76
CA ARG A 74 -4.81 -5.53 -2.64
C ARG A 74 -4.90 -7.03 -2.39
N LYS A 75 -3.78 -7.74 -2.38
CA LYS A 75 -3.75 -9.19 -2.10
C LYS A 75 -4.32 -9.54 -0.73
N ILE A 76 -4.07 -8.71 0.29
CA ILE A 76 -4.64 -8.90 1.62
C ILE A 76 -6.16 -8.74 1.57
N LEU A 77 -6.66 -7.68 0.93
CA LEU A 77 -8.09 -7.40 0.80
C LEU A 77 -8.82 -8.48 0.01
N GLU A 78 -8.26 -8.93 -1.11
CA GLU A 78 -8.79 -10.04 -1.91
C GLU A 78 -8.88 -11.34 -1.09
N LYS A 79 -7.84 -11.63 -0.28
CA LYS A 79 -7.84 -12.79 0.63
C LYS A 79 -8.91 -12.66 1.73
N VAL A 80 -9.13 -11.45 2.24
CA VAL A 80 -10.18 -11.19 3.23
C VAL A 80 -11.57 -11.29 2.58
N ALA A 81 -11.74 -10.76 1.38
CA ALA A 81 -12.99 -10.85 0.62
C ALA A 81 -13.41 -12.31 0.34
N ALA A 82 -12.44 -13.17 0.09
CA ALA A 82 -12.69 -14.60 -0.14
C ALA A 82 -12.98 -15.40 1.16
N ASP A 83 -12.85 -14.80 2.35
CA ASP A 83 -13.05 -15.49 3.62
C ASP A 83 -14.54 -15.55 4.01
N THR A 84 -15.20 -16.60 3.61
CA THR A 84 -16.62 -16.87 3.95
C THR A 84 -16.83 -17.31 5.40
N LYS A 85 -15.76 -17.61 6.16
CA LYS A 85 -15.81 -18.12 7.53
C LYS A 85 -15.60 -17.05 8.59
N ALA A 86 -15.39 -15.80 8.21
CA ALA A 86 -15.22 -14.70 9.15
C ALA A 86 -16.48 -14.58 10.04
N ALA A 87 -16.27 -14.53 11.36
CA ALA A 87 -17.36 -14.41 12.33
C ALA A 87 -18.17 -13.13 12.09
N ALA A 88 -19.50 -13.23 12.13
CA ALA A 88 -20.37 -12.08 11.93
C ALA A 88 -20.05 -10.94 12.92
N GLY A 89 -19.95 -9.70 12.44
CA GLY A 89 -19.64 -8.54 13.24
C GLY A 89 -18.16 -8.36 13.60
N SER A 90 -17.28 -9.31 13.26
CA SER A 90 -15.83 -9.15 13.42
C SER A 90 -15.28 -8.09 12.44
N ASP A 91 -14.15 -7.49 12.77
CA ASP A 91 -13.47 -6.53 11.88
C ASP A 91 -13.12 -7.15 10.52
N ARG A 92 -12.81 -8.44 10.54
CA ARG A 92 -12.55 -9.20 9.31
C ARG A 92 -13.79 -9.31 8.42
N ALA A 93 -14.97 -9.59 9.01
CA ALA A 93 -16.23 -9.61 8.27
C ALA A 93 -16.59 -8.23 7.73
N ARG A 94 -16.43 -7.17 8.55
CA ARG A 94 -16.66 -5.78 8.14
C ARG A 94 -15.77 -5.37 6.96
N LEU A 95 -14.48 -5.71 7.03
CA LEU A 95 -13.53 -5.41 5.97
C LEU A 95 -13.86 -6.19 4.68
N ARG A 96 -14.24 -7.46 4.79
CA ARG A 96 -14.73 -8.27 3.67
C ARG A 96 -15.93 -7.60 2.99
N ASP A 97 -16.94 -7.25 3.77
CA ASP A 97 -18.18 -6.71 3.24
C ASP A 97 -17.97 -5.34 2.60
N TYR A 98 -17.15 -4.49 3.24
CA TYR A 98 -16.77 -3.19 2.70
C TYR A 98 -16.03 -3.32 1.36
N TYR A 99 -14.96 -4.12 1.32
CA TYR A 99 -14.19 -4.32 0.10
C TYR A 99 -15.03 -4.94 -1.02
N SER A 100 -15.85 -5.94 -0.70
CA SER A 100 -16.73 -6.59 -1.68
C SER A 100 -17.74 -5.60 -2.26
N SER A 101 -18.32 -4.73 -1.43
CA SER A 101 -19.25 -3.70 -1.90
C SER A 101 -18.60 -2.66 -2.81
N CYS A 102 -17.36 -2.28 -2.51
CA CYS A 102 -16.59 -1.36 -3.36
C CYS A 102 -16.23 -1.97 -4.73
N MET A 103 -16.06 -3.29 -4.78
CA MET A 103 -15.66 -3.99 -6.00
C MET A 103 -16.86 -4.52 -6.82
N ASP A 104 -18.08 -4.38 -6.31
CA ASP A 104 -19.32 -4.80 -7.00
C ASP A 104 -19.80 -3.76 -8.01
N SER A 105 -19.05 -3.62 -9.10
CA SER A 105 -19.42 -2.71 -10.18
C SER A 105 -20.74 -3.10 -10.84
N ALA A 106 -21.04 -4.40 -10.96
CA ALA A 106 -22.29 -4.87 -11.55
C ALA A 106 -23.50 -4.50 -10.69
N GLY A 107 -23.38 -4.61 -9.36
CA GLY A 107 -24.40 -4.17 -8.42
C GLY A 107 -24.61 -2.66 -8.46
N ALA A 108 -23.52 -1.88 -8.53
CA ALA A 108 -23.56 -0.43 -8.64
C ALA A 108 -24.26 0.02 -9.94
N GLU A 109 -23.89 -0.55 -11.08
CA GLU A 109 -24.53 -0.27 -12.38
C GLU A 109 -26.03 -0.60 -12.37
N LYS A 110 -26.39 -1.76 -11.80
CA LYS A 110 -27.80 -2.16 -11.68
C LYS A 110 -28.60 -1.23 -10.77
N ALA A 111 -28.01 -0.75 -9.68
CA ALA A 111 -28.65 0.17 -8.73
C ALA A 111 -28.83 1.58 -9.34
N GLY A 112 -27.95 1.99 -10.24
CA GLY A 112 -27.99 3.31 -10.88
C GLY A 112 -28.09 4.44 -9.86
N GLY A 113 -29.00 5.38 -10.07
CA GLY A 113 -29.28 6.50 -9.17
C GLY A 113 -30.17 6.18 -7.96
N THR A 114 -30.71 4.95 -7.86
CA THR A 114 -31.69 4.59 -6.81
C THR A 114 -31.20 4.87 -5.37
N PRO A 115 -29.95 4.57 -5.00
CA PRO A 115 -29.45 4.82 -3.63
C PRO A 115 -29.42 6.30 -3.22
N ILE A 116 -29.35 7.21 -4.19
CA ILE A 116 -29.31 8.67 -3.95
C ILE A 116 -30.60 9.36 -4.35
N ALA A 117 -31.64 8.62 -4.76
CA ALA A 117 -32.91 9.21 -5.21
C ALA A 117 -33.56 10.11 -4.18
N GLY A 118 -33.49 9.77 -2.89
CA GLY A 118 -33.98 10.60 -1.80
C GLY A 118 -33.23 11.94 -1.69
N LEU A 119 -31.91 11.91 -1.81
CA LEU A 119 -31.08 13.12 -1.80
C LEU A 119 -31.34 14.01 -3.03
N LEU A 120 -31.55 13.39 -4.20
CA LEU A 120 -31.92 14.13 -5.42
C LEU A 120 -33.29 14.79 -5.27
N ALA A 121 -34.29 14.10 -4.75
CA ALA A 121 -35.61 14.66 -4.48
C ALA A 121 -35.55 15.83 -3.48
N ASP A 122 -34.69 15.74 -2.44
CA ASP A 122 -34.44 16.81 -1.51
C ASP A 122 -33.86 18.05 -2.19
N VAL A 123 -32.89 17.86 -3.12
CA VAL A 123 -32.30 18.95 -3.93
C VAL A 123 -33.34 19.57 -4.85
N ASP A 124 -34.12 18.75 -5.55
CA ASP A 124 -35.19 19.23 -6.45
C ASP A 124 -36.27 20.01 -5.70
N GLY A 125 -36.52 19.66 -4.42
CA GLY A 125 -37.46 20.38 -3.53
C GLY A 125 -36.93 21.71 -2.99
N MET A 126 -35.69 22.10 -3.24
CA MET A 126 -35.09 23.36 -2.74
C MET A 126 -35.55 24.55 -3.59
N VAL A 127 -36.54 25.26 -3.11
CA VAL A 127 -37.14 26.40 -3.83
C VAL A 127 -36.43 27.73 -3.51
N ARG A 128 -35.72 27.83 -2.39
CA ARG A 128 -35.11 29.08 -1.93
C ARG A 128 -33.57 28.93 -1.76
N PRO A 129 -32.79 30.00 -2.03
CA PRO A 129 -31.34 29.97 -1.83
C PRO A 129 -30.92 29.68 -0.38
N ALA A 130 -31.78 29.96 0.62
CA ALA A 130 -31.54 29.61 2.01
C ALA A 130 -31.60 28.11 2.28
N ASP A 131 -32.47 27.38 1.59
CA ASP A 131 -32.66 25.94 1.75
C ASP A 131 -31.42 25.19 1.22
N GLN A 132 -30.79 25.71 0.15
CA GLN A 132 -29.56 25.18 -0.41
C GLN A 132 -28.38 25.28 0.57
N ARG A 133 -28.26 26.38 1.32
CA ARG A 133 -27.16 26.56 2.28
C ARG A 133 -27.30 25.70 3.55
N ALA A 134 -28.53 25.43 3.98
CA ALA A 134 -28.75 24.63 5.19
C ALA A 134 -28.46 23.12 5.06
N ARG A 135 -28.32 22.62 3.82
CA ARG A 135 -28.13 21.19 3.55
C ARG A 135 -26.72 20.81 3.06
N ILE A 136 -25.84 21.78 2.87
CA ILE A 136 -24.45 21.56 2.44
C ILE A 136 -23.52 21.33 3.65
N TRP A 137 -23.99 21.57 4.88
CA TRP A 137 -23.27 21.38 6.15
C TRP A 137 -24.05 20.36 7.00
#